data_c15055de7b26d7e7ad6f2a55c43f23a1
#
_entry.id   c15055de7b26d7e7ad6f2a55c43f23a1
#
_cell.length_a   1.000
_cell.length_b   1.000
_cell.length_c   1.000
_cell.angle_alpha   90.00
_cell.angle_beta   90.00
_cell.angle_gamma   90.00
#
_symmetry.space_group_name_H-M   'P 1'
#
loop_
_entity.id
_entity.type
_entity.pdbx_description
1 polymer ?
#
loop_
_entity_poly.entity_id
_entity_poly.type
_entity_poly.pdbx_seq_one_letter_code
_entity_poly.pdbx_strand_id
1 'polypeptide(L)'
;MAHDPDSAHAEAEDAERERARDERTTNERGFGARLGAAVKEIVVVLAMALTLSFVVKTFLVQAFFIPSESMQDTLLVGDRVVVSKLTPGPFDIKRGDIVVFEDPGDWLSPTPETSRGPVLDGVRDALMFVGLLPDTSEGHLIKRVIGLPGDHVQCCDAEGRLLINGEPVDESPYLKPGVEASEQEFNITVPSGSLWVMGDNRSDSSDSRFHDPGGTGDKGSVPIDLVVGRAVVTVWPFDRMTTLSDHSEVFSEVPDAGSNRSLGPPAREPHTS
;
A
#
# COMPACT_ATOMS: atom_id res chain seq x y z
N MET A 1 -21.60 -70.75 -64.06
CA MET A 1 -21.66 -69.47 -63.47
C MET A 1 -20.24 -69.15 -62.95
N ALA A 2 -19.55 -68.35 -63.72
CA ALA A 2 -18.19 -67.90 -63.30
C ALA A 2 -18.33 -66.76 -62.32
N HIS A 3 -17.76 -66.93 -61.17
CA HIS A 3 -17.66 -65.88 -60.13
C HIS A 3 -16.54 -64.96 -60.59
N ASP A 4 -16.86 -63.70 -60.79
CA ASP A 4 -15.93 -62.66 -61.25
C ASP A 4 -15.04 -62.23 -60.11
N PRO A 5 -13.73 -62.51 -60.11
CA PRO A 5 -12.83 -62.14 -58.99
C PRO A 5 -12.61 -60.63 -58.88
N ASP A 6 -12.88 -59.83 -59.90
CA ASP A 6 -12.68 -58.38 -59.91
C ASP A 6 -13.73 -57.66 -59.06
N SER A 7 -14.95 -58.17 -58.93
CA SER A 7 -15.99 -57.60 -58.14
C SER A 7 -15.70 -57.70 -56.60
N ALA A 8 -15.07 -58.80 -56.19
CA ALA A 8 -14.72 -59.02 -54.80
C ALA A 8 -13.54 -58.10 -54.30
N HIS A 9 -12.62 -57.78 -55.21
CA HIS A 9 -11.54 -56.84 -54.95
C HIS A 9 -12.04 -55.39 -54.84
N ALA A 10 -12.98 -55.00 -55.70
CA ALA A 10 -13.57 -53.66 -55.65
C ALA A 10 -14.39 -53.42 -54.36
N GLU A 11 -15.16 -54.41 -53.92
CA GLU A 11 -15.92 -54.34 -52.66
C GLU A 11 -15.01 -54.27 -51.42
N ALA A 12 -13.86 -54.98 -51.46
CA ALA A 12 -12.88 -54.92 -50.37
C ALA A 12 -12.17 -53.53 -50.25
N GLU A 13 -11.79 -52.95 -51.41
CA GLU A 13 -11.19 -51.59 -51.43
C GLU A 13 -12.17 -50.52 -51.01
N ASP A 14 -13.43 -50.59 -51.38
CA ASP A 14 -14.45 -49.62 -50.90
C ASP A 14 -14.74 -49.74 -49.37
N ALA A 15 -14.77 -50.95 -48.85
CA ALA A 15 -14.91 -51.19 -47.44
C ALA A 15 -13.71 -50.66 -46.59
N GLU A 16 -12.48 -50.76 -47.13
CA GLU A 16 -11.28 -50.19 -46.52
C GLU A 16 -11.28 -48.65 -46.55
N ARG A 17 -11.70 -48.07 -47.66
CA ARG A 17 -11.83 -46.60 -47.80
C ARG A 17 -12.90 -46.04 -46.86
N GLU A 18 -14.00 -46.74 -46.68
CA GLU A 18 -15.08 -46.34 -45.78
C GLU A 18 -14.63 -46.42 -44.32
N ARG A 19 -13.90 -47.49 -43.94
CA ARG A 19 -13.28 -47.60 -42.59
C ARG A 19 -12.26 -46.50 -42.32
N ALA A 20 -11.36 -46.22 -43.25
CA ALA A 20 -10.35 -45.16 -43.14
C ALA A 20 -10.98 -43.75 -43.04
N ARG A 21 -12.13 -43.55 -43.68
CA ARG A 21 -12.90 -42.31 -43.62
C ARG A 21 -13.60 -42.15 -42.27
N ASP A 22 -14.13 -43.23 -41.72
CA ASP A 22 -14.81 -43.23 -40.42
C ASP A 22 -13.83 -43.06 -39.24
N GLU A 23 -12.63 -43.67 -39.35
CA GLU A 23 -11.53 -43.45 -38.38
C GLU A 23 -11.01 -42.02 -38.38
N ARG A 24 -10.91 -41.38 -39.57
CA ARG A 24 -10.50 -39.96 -39.67
C ARG A 24 -11.55 -39.03 -39.02
N THR A 25 -12.83 -39.25 -39.33
CA THR A 25 -13.92 -38.41 -38.78
C THR A 25 -14.08 -38.57 -37.25
N THR A 26 -13.86 -39.77 -36.72
CA THR A 26 -13.86 -40.03 -35.27
C THR A 26 -12.65 -39.40 -34.57
N ASN A 27 -11.48 -39.41 -35.18
CA ASN A 27 -10.26 -38.79 -34.65
C ASN A 27 -10.36 -37.26 -34.65
N GLU A 28 -10.89 -36.66 -35.72
CA GLU A 28 -11.09 -35.21 -35.82
C GLU A 28 -12.14 -34.71 -34.80
N ARG A 29 -13.23 -35.45 -34.60
CA ARG A 29 -14.23 -35.13 -33.54
C ARG A 29 -13.66 -35.28 -32.14
N GLY A 30 -12.82 -36.29 -31.89
CA GLY A 30 -12.12 -36.51 -30.64
C GLY A 30 -11.11 -35.38 -30.31
N PHE A 31 -10.35 -34.93 -31.35
CA PHE A 31 -9.40 -33.85 -31.21
C PHE A 31 -10.09 -32.51 -30.92
N GLY A 32 -11.16 -32.17 -31.64
CA GLY A 32 -11.93 -30.95 -31.42
C GLY A 32 -12.58 -30.92 -30.04
N ALA A 33 -13.10 -32.02 -29.54
CA ALA A 33 -13.67 -32.12 -28.22
C ALA A 33 -12.60 -31.96 -27.11
N ARG A 34 -11.42 -32.54 -27.27
CA ARG A 34 -10.28 -32.37 -26.34
C ARG A 34 -9.75 -30.97 -26.36
N LEU A 35 -9.63 -30.33 -27.51
CA LEU A 35 -9.21 -28.93 -27.64
C LEU A 35 -10.23 -28.02 -26.97
N GLY A 36 -11.54 -28.22 -27.18
CA GLY A 36 -12.60 -27.46 -26.54
C GLY A 36 -12.60 -27.61 -25.02
N ALA A 37 -12.34 -28.82 -24.52
CA ALA A 37 -12.20 -29.05 -23.05
C ALA A 37 -10.97 -28.34 -22.48
N ALA A 38 -9.83 -28.40 -23.16
CA ALA A 38 -8.62 -27.71 -22.73
C ALA A 38 -8.78 -26.18 -22.74
N VAL A 39 -9.42 -25.61 -23.76
CA VAL A 39 -9.73 -24.17 -23.81
C VAL A 39 -10.66 -23.77 -22.67
N LYS A 40 -11.69 -24.55 -22.40
CA LYS A 40 -12.61 -24.31 -21.27
C LYS A 40 -11.85 -24.31 -19.95
N GLU A 41 -10.96 -25.27 -19.73
CA GLU A 41 -10.17 -25.38 -18.50
C GLU A 41 -9.26 -24.15 -18.33
N ILE A 42 -8.55 -23.74 -19.37
CA ILE A 42 -7.71 -22.54 -19.37
C ILE A 42 -8.55 -21.29 -19.03
N VAL A 43 -9.72 -21.13 -19.64
CA VAL A 43 -10.61 -19.98 -19.37
C VAL A 43 -11.08 -19.96 -17.92
N VAL A 44 -11.44 -21.13 -17.37
CA VAL A 44 -11.87 -21.22 -15.96
C VAL A 44 -10.72 -20.89 -15.01
N VAL A 45 -9.52 -21.42 -15.25
CA VAL A 45 -8.33 -21.14 -14.44
C VAL A 45 -7.98 -19.65 -14.50
N LEU A 46 -8.01 -19.06 -15.71
CA LEU A 46 -7.73 -17.64 -15.90
C LEU A 46 -8.79 -16.77 -15.19
N ALA A 47 -10.06 -17.13 -15.30
CA ALA A 47 -11.14 -16.40 -14.60
C ALA A 47 -10.98 -16.46 -13.07
N MET A 48 -10.64 -17.63 -12.52
CA MET A 48 -10.37 -17.77 -11.08
C MET A 48 -9.14 -16.96 -10.65
N ALA A 49 -8.06 -16.99 -11.44
CA ALA A 49 -6.83 -16.24 -11.14
C ALA A 49 -7.10 -14.72 -11.16
N LEU A 50 -7.85 -14.23 -12.15
CA LEU A 50 -8.23 -12.82 -12.24
C LEU A 50 -9.15 -12.40 -11.08
N THR A 51 -10.11 -13.25 -10.71
CA THR A 51 -11.01 -12.99 -9.57
C THR A 51 -10.21 -12.93 -8.26
N LEU A 52 -9.31 -13.88 -8.04
CA LEU A 52 -8.46 -13.89 -6.84
C LEU A 52 -7.55 -12.66 -6.81
N SER A 53 -6.91 -12.32 -7.93
CA SER A 53 -6.06 -11.13 -8.06
C SER A 53 -6.85 -9.85 -7.74
N PHE A 54 -8.07 -9.74 -8.27
CA PHE A 54 -8.97 -8.63 -8.00
C PHE A 54 -9.30 -8.51 -6.50
N VAL A 55 -9.68 -9.61 -5.84
CA VAL A 55 -10.00 -9.63 -4.41
C VAL A 55 -8.80 -9.20 -3.58
N VAL A 56 -7.62 -9.78 -3.84
CA VAL A 56 -6.38 -9.45 -3.12
C VAL A 56 -6.05 -7.96 -3.26
N LYS A 57 -6.08 -7.45 -4.49
CA LYS A 57 -5.73 -6.05 -4.78
C LYS A 57 -6.73 -5.06 -4.20
N THR A 58 -8.01 -5.39 -4.24
CA THR A 58 -9.07 -4.49 -3.76
C THR A 58 -9.11 -4.40 -2.24
N PHE A 59 -8.92 -5.53 -1.54
CA PHE A 59 -9.19 -5.61 -0.12
C PHE A 59 -7.97 -5.81 0.79
N LEU A 60 -6.86 -6.32 0.26
CA LEU A 60 -5.74 -6.72 1.10
C LEU A 60 -4.49 -5.86 0.94
N VAL A 61 -4.02 -5.66 -0.29
CA VAL A 61 -2.73 -5.00 -0.53
C VAL A 61 -2.73 -4.13 -1.79
N GLN A 62 -1.91 -3.08 -1.75
CA GLN A 62 -1.66 -2.22 -2.90
C GLN A 62 -0.17 -1.86 -2.95
N ALA A 63 0.41 -1.78 -4.16
CA ALA A 63 1.80 -1.38 -4.34
C ALA A 63 1.87 0.10 -4.72
N PHE A 64 2.80 0.83 -4.08
CA PHE A 64 3.07 2.24 -4.35
C PHE A 64 4.53 2.45 -4.75
N PHE A 65 4.75 3.45 -5.58
CA PHE A 65 6.08 3.95 -5.94
C PHE A 65 6.43 5.14 -5.04
N ILE A 66 7.68 5.25 -4.61
CA ILE A 66 8.17 6.35 -3.76
C ILE A 66 8.84 7.42 -4.63
N PRO A 67 8.21 8.59 -4.80
CA PRO A 67 8.73 9.65 -5.68
C PRO A 67 9.58 10.68 -4.95
N SER A 68 9.56 10.75 -3.61
CA SER A 68 10.14 11.84 -2.83
C SER A 68 11.13 11.35 -1.77
N GLU A 69 11.98 12.25 -1.29
CA GLU A 69 12.99 11.99 -0.26
C GLU A 69 12.49 12.17 1.18
N SER A 70 11.20 12.46 1.38
CA SER A 70 10.66 12.79 2.71
C SER A 70 10.75 11.67 3.75
N MET A 71 10.92 10.43 3.30
CA MET A 71 11.13 9.24 4.15
C MET A 71 12.55 8.67 3.98
N GLN A 72 13.50 9.50 3.49
CA GLN A 72 14.87 9.08 3.22
C GLN A 72 15.53 8.53 4.48
N ASP A 73 16.33 7.50 4.31
CA ASP A 73 16.91 6.54 5.23
C ASP A 73 16.01 5.29 5.40
N THR A 74 14.71 5.46 5.65
CA THR A 74 13.75 4.34 5.67
C THR A 74 13.33 3.92 4.24
N LEU A 75 12.96 4.89 3.40
CA LEU A 75 12.54 4.70 2.00
C LEU A 75 13.30 5.65 1.08
N LEU A 76 13.80 5.13 -0.04
CA LEU A 76 14.47 5.96 -1.05
C LEU A 76 13.59 6.17 -2.28
N VAL A 77 13.88 7.26 -3.00
CA VAL A 77 13.26 7.52 -4.31
C VAL A 77 13.50 6.34 -5.25
N GLY A 78 12.43 5.85 -5.85
CA GLY A 78 12.47 4.68 -6.73
C GLY A 78 12.06 3.36 -6.07
N ASP A 79 11.94 3.33 -4.75
CA ASP A 79 11.44 2.15 -4.03
C ASP A 79 9.98 1.87 -4.42
N ARG A 80 9.63 0.58 -4.37
CA ARG A 80 8.23 0.14 -4.44
C ARG A 80 7.88 -0.55 -3.15
N VAL A 81 6.83 -0.07 -2.51
CA VAL A 81 6.35 -0.56 -1.23
C VAL A 81 5.00 -1.25 -1.38
N VAL A 82 4.79 -2.30 -0.60
CA VAL A 82 3.47 -2.93 -0.47
C VAL A 82 2.80 -2.37 0.77
N VAL A 83 1.58 -1.91 0.57
CA VAL A 83 0.71 -1.31 1.57
C VAL A 83 -0.42 -2.28 1.90
N SER A 84 -0.59 -2.60 3.16
CA SER A 84 -1.69 -3.41 3.68
C SER A 84 -2.90 -2.53 3.92
N LYS A 85 -4.03 -2.87 3.30
CA LYS A 85 -5.33 -2.22 3.51
C LYS A 85 -6.09 -2.75 4.73
N LEU A 86 -5.49 -3.65 5.48
CA LEU A 86 -6.07 -4.15 6.73
C LEU A 86 -5.88 -3.17 7.90
N THR A 87 -5.14 -2.09 7.69
CA THR A 87 -4.93 -0.98 8.62
C THR A 87 -5.13 0.35 7.87
N PRO A 88 -6.08 1.24 8.26
CA PRO A 88 -7.11 1.03 9.27
C PRO A 88 -8.21 0.06 8.80
N GLY A 89 -8.72 -0.75 9.72
CA GLY A 89 -9.76 -1.72 9.41
C GLY A 89 -9.82 -2.79 10.49
N PRO A 90 -9.48 -4.09 10.19
CA PRO A 90 -9.35 -5.12 11.22
C PRO A 90 -8.24 -4.85 12.24
N PHE A 91 -7.23 -4.05 11.85
CA PHE A 91 -6.12 -3.66 12.72
C PHE A 91 -6.08 -2.15 12.90
N ASP A 92 -5.78 -1.72 14.12
CA ASP A 92 -5.63 -0.32 14.48
C ASP A 92 -4.29 0.24 13.99
N ILE A 93 -4.27 1.54 13.69
CA ILE A 93 -3.06 2.31 13.44
C ILE A 93 -2.34 2.53 14.77
N LYS A 94 -1.01 2.44 14.74
CA LYS A 94 -0.14 2.65 15.91
C LYS A 94 0.86 3.77 15.65
N ARG A 95 1.39 4.35 16.73
CA ARG A 95 2.54 5.24 16.64
C ARG A 95 3.72 4.46 16.02
N GLY A 96 4.45 5.09 15.13
CA GLY A 96 5.53 4.47 14.37
C GLY A 96 5.11 3.82 13.05
N ASP A 97 3.83 3.49 12.84
CA ASP A 97 3.36 2.95 11.56
C ASP A 97 3.67 3.91 10.41
N ILE A 98 4.15 3.37 9.30
CA ILE A 98 4.31 4.13 8.06
C ILE A 98 3.02 3.99 7.28
N VAL A 99 2.31 5.10 7.08
CA VAL A 99 1.00 5.11 6.41
C VAL A 99 1.07 5.80 5.06
N VAL A 100 0.29 5.26 4.10
CA VAL A 100 -0.03 5.92 2.84
C VAL A 100 -1.43 6.48 2.96
N PHE A 101 -1.62 7.74 2.57
CA PHE A 101 -2.88 8.44 2.67
C PHE A 101 -3.11 9.36 1.47
N GLU A 102 -4.36 9.65 1.15
CA GLU A 102 -4.76 10.63 0.14
C GLU A 102 -4.45 12.05 0.64
N ASP A 103 -4.15 12.96 -0.27
CA ASP A 103 -3.88 14.37 0.06
C ASP A 103 -5.05 14.97 0.86
N PRO A 104 -4.83 15.42 2.11
CA PRO A 104 -5.88 16.02 2.93
C PRO A 104 -6.41 17.35 2.40
N GLY A 105 -5.75 17.92 1.41
CA GLY A 105 -6.07 19.17 0.75
C GLY A 105 -4.86 20.10 0.66
N ASP A 106 -4.42 20.32 -0.56
CA ASP A 106 -3.33 21.25 -0.93
C ASP A 106 -1.94 20.95 -0.32
N TRP A 107 -1.68 19.71 0.16
CA TRP A 107 -0.33 19.30 0.57
C TRP A 107 0.57 19.00 -0.62
N LEU A 108 -0.02 18.58 -1.73
CA LEU A 108 0.66 18.36 -3.00
C LEU A 108 0.39 19.51 -3.96
N SER A 109 1.44 19.96 -4.65
CA SER A 109 1.26 20.89 -5.75
C SER A 109 0.48 20.22 -6.88
N PRO A 110 -0.48 20.90 -7.54
CA PRO A 110 -1.22 20.33 -8.66
C PRO A 110 -0.25 19.86 -9.75
N THR A 111 -0.23 18.56 -10.00
CA THR A 111 0.56 18.00 -11.10
C THR A 111 -0.26 18.11 -12.38
N PRO A 112 0.25 18.69 -13.49
CA PRO A 112 -0.45 18.69 -14.75
C PRO A 112 -0.70 17.26 -15.22
N GLU A 113 -1.95 16.86 -15.38
CA GLU A 113 -2.30 15.55 -15.94
C GLU A 113 -1.81 15.49 -17.40
N THR A 114 -0.80 14.70 -17.65
CA THR A 114 -0.31 14.43 -19.00
C THR A 114 -1.13 13.30 -19.61
N SER A 115 -2.30 13.62 -20.17
CA SER A 115 -3.07 12.66 -20.96
C SER A 115 -2.28 12.26 -22.20
N ARG A 116 -2.05 10.95 -22.36
CA ARG A 116 -1.40 10.35 -23.53
C ARG A 116 -2.38 9.88 -24.59
N GLY A 117 -3.66 10.12 -24.35
CA GLY A 117 -4.77 9.76 -25.22
C GLY A 117 -5.58 8.58 -24.71
N PRO A 118 -6.88 8.51 -25.01
CA PRO A 118 -7.85 7.63 -24.33
C PRO A 118 -7.52 6.13 -24.47
N VAL A 119 -6.86 5.71 -25.54
CA VAL A 119 -6.51 4.30 -25.76
C VAL A 119 -5.31 3.89 -24.90
N LEU A 120 -4.27 4.74 -24.84
CA LEU A 120 -3.08 4.46 -24.03
C LEU A 120 -3.38 4.57 -22.53
N ASP A 121 -4.22 5.52 -22.14
CA ASP A 121 -4.68 5.68 -20.76
C ASP A 121 -5.51 4.45 -20.35
N GLY A 122 -6.44 3.98 -21.19
CA GLY A 122 -7.22 2.77 -20.92
C GLY A 122 -6.38 1.48 -20.84
N VAL A 123 -5.33 1.34 -21.65
CA VAL A 123 -4.39 0.21 -21.54
C VAL A 123 -3.58 0.29 -20.26
N ARG A 124 -3.11 1.48 -19.88
CA ARG A 124 -2.39 1.72 -18.62
C ARG A 124 -3.27 1.37 -17.42
N ASP A 125 -4.51 1.87 -17.40
CA ASP A 125 -5.47 1.58 -16.32
C ASP A 125 -5.76 0.09 -16.21
N ALA A 126 -5.92 -0.61 -17.33
CA ALA A 126 -6.09 -2.06 -17.35
C ALA A 126 -4.84 -2.79 -16.80
N LEU A 127 -3.63 -2.33 -17.15
CA LEU A 127 -2.37 -2.90 -16.65
C LEU A 127 -2.16 -2.58 -15.16
N MET A 128 -2.54 -1.39 -14.70
CA MET A 128 -2.56 -1.04 -13.27
C MET A 128 -3.61 -1.88 -12.53
N PHE A 129 -4.79 -2.06 -13.12
CA PHE A 129 -5.86 -2.87 -12.54
C PHE A 129 -5.45 -4.33 -12.33
N VAL A 130 -4.77 -4.96 -13.29
CA VAL A 130 -4.25 -6.34 -13.14
C VAL A 130 -2.92 -6.43 -12.36
N GLY A 131 -2.34 -5.30 -11.93
CA GLY A 131 -1.13 -5.27 -11.10
C GLY A 131 0.19 -5.36 -11.84
N LEU A 132 0.17 -5.23 -13.17
CA LEU A 132 1.39 -5.23 -13.99
C LEU A 132 2.13 -3.88 -13.96
N LEU A 133 1.42 -2.80 -13.66
CA LEU A 133 2.00 -1.49 -13.40
C LEU A 133 1.72 -1.08 -11.94
N PRO A 134 2.69 -0.47 -11.24
CA PRO A 134 2.44 0.14 -9.94
C PRO A 134 1.48 1.30 -10.11
N ASP A 135 0.65 1.53 -9.09
CA ASP A 135 -0.16 2.73 -9.02
C ASP A 135 0.77 3.96 -8.99
N THR A 136 0.46 4.96 -9.77
CA THR A 136 1.19 6.23 -9.66
C THR A 136 0.79 6.84 -8.32
N SER A 137 1.78 7.25 -7.54
CA SER A 137 1.57 7.93 -6.25
C SER A 137 0.97 9.34 -6.40
N GLU A 138 0.38 9.65 -7.55
CA GLU A 138 -0.33 10.89 -7.80
C GLU A 138 -1.48 11.03 -6.80
N GLY A 139 -1.46 12.11 -6.00
CA GLY A 139 -2.47 12.34 -4.96
C GLY A 139 -2.28 11.57 -3.65
N HIS A 140 -1.22 10.79 -3.49
CA HIS A 140 -0.93 10.07 -2.26
C HIS A 140 0.39 10.50 -1.63
N LEU A 141 0.39 10.55 -0.30
CA LEU A 141 1.58 10.82 0.51
C LEU A 141 1.91 9.60 1.36
N ILE A 142 3.19 9.51 1.76
CA ILE A 142 3.66 8.50 2.71
C ILE A 142 4.42 9.19 3.83
N LYS A 143 4.04 8.90 5.09
CA LYS A 143 4.63 9.47 6.31
C LYS A 143 4.57 8.47 7.46
N ARG A 144 5.31 8.76 8.53
CA ARG A 144 5.26 8.01 9.79
C ARG A 144 4.26 8.65 10.75
N VAL A 145 3.46 7.82 11.40
CA VAL A 145 2.51 8.23 12.45
C VAL A 145 3.29 8.54 13.71
N ILE A 146 3.22 9.80 14.17
CA ILE A 146 3.85 10.27 15.40
C ILE A 146 2.83 10.40 16.52
N GLY A 147 1.65 10.94 16.21
CA GLY A 147 0.56 11.13 17.16
C GLY A 147 -0.73 10.46 16.72
N LEU A 148 -1.41 9.81 17.66
CA LEU A 148 -2.74 9.22 17.55
C LEU A 148 -3.82 10.22 18.02
N PRO A 149 -5.11 9.97 17.74
CA PRO A 149 -6.20 10.83 18.18
C PRO A 149 -6.15 11.09 19.69
N GLY A 150 -6.10 12.38 20.07
CA GLY A 150 -6.04 12.83 21.45
C GLY A 150 -4.63 12.92 22.04
N ASP A 151 -3.59 12.50 21.32
CA ASP A 151 -2.21 12.71 21.76
C ASP A 151 -1.84 14.18 21.78
N HIS A 152 -1.09 14.57 22.80
CA HIS A 152 -0.43 15.85 22.89
C HIS A 152 1.01 15.70 22.35
N VAL A 153 1.32 16.36 21.23
CA VAL A 153 2.63 16.29 20.59
C VAL A 153 3.29 17.65 20.62
N GLN A 154 4.51 17.71 21.15
CA GLN A 154 5.25 18.95 21.32
C GLN A 154 6.68 18.79 20.81
N CYS A 155 7.20 19.78 20.18
CA CYS A 155 8.64 19.96 19.91
C CYS A 155 9.14 21.21 20.62
N CYS A 156 10.24 21.12 21.32
CA CYS A 156 11.04 19.97 21.71
C CYS A 156 11.44 20.13 23.19
N ASP A 157 11.98 19.06 23.80
CA ASP A 157 12.60 19.19 25.13
C ASP A 157 13.99 19.87 25.01
N ALA A 158 14.71 19.97 26.15
CA ALA A 158 16.01 20.63 26.22
C ALA A 158 17.11 19.88 25.43
N GLU A 159 16.89 18.59 25.15
CA GLU A 159 17.76 17.70 24.38
C GLU A 159 17.38 17.64 22.91
N GLY A 160 16.35 18.36 22.46
CA GLY A 160 15.88 18.44 21.09
C GLY A 160 15.00 17.26 20.66
N ARG A 161 14.41 16.51 21.61
CA ARG A 161 13.53 15.36 21.33
C ARG A 161 12.06 15.78 21.31
N LEU A 162 11.23 15.07 20.55
CA LEU A 162 9.79 15.22 20.65
C LEU A 162 9.29 14.74 22.01
N LEU A 163 8.25 15.41 22.49
CA LEU A 163 7.46 15.00 23.65
C LEU A 163 6.09 14.53 23.16
N ILE A 164 5.71 13.32 23.51
CA ILE A 164 4.37 12.79 23.23
C ILE A 164 3.71 12.46 24.57
N ASN A 165 2.60 13.12 24.87
CA ASN A 165 1.91 13.01 26.16
C ASN A 165 2.81 13.33 27.37
N GLY A 166 3.82 14.18 27.16
CA GLY A 166 4.82 14.59 28.15
C GLY A 166 6.03 13.65 28.25
N GLU A 167 6.05 12.54 27.51
CA GLU A 167 7.17 11.60 27.50
C GLU A 167 8.12 11.92 26.34
N PRO A 168 9.44 12.08 26.57
CA PRO A 168 10.42 12.33 25.53
C PRO A 168 10.68 11.06 24.69
N VAL A 169 10.70 11.21 23.38
CA VAL A 169 10.84 10.10 22.44
C VAL A 169 12.20 10.16 21.73
N ASP A 170 12.98 9.08 21.82
CA ASP A 170 14.22 8.93 21.07
C ASP A 170 13.94 8.33 19.68
N GLU A 171 13.87 9.18 18.68
CA GLU A 171 13.55 8.82 17.31
C GLU A 171 14.78 8.39 16.47
N SER A 172 15.96 8.33 17.08
CA SER A 172 17.23 7.98 16.40
C SER A 172 17.18 6.67 15.59
N PRO A 173 16.36 5.63 15.93
CA PRO A 173 16.28 4.40 15.15
C PRO A 173 15.74 4.56 13.72
N TYR A 174 15.01 5.64 13.41
CA TYR A 174 14.44 5.84 12.08
C TYR A 174 14.66 7.24 11.49
N LEU A 175 15.10 8.21 12.28
CA LEU A 175 15.44 9.52 11.76
C LEU A 175 16.64 9.42 10.81
N LYS A 176 16.58 10.17 9.71
CA LYS A 176 17.75 10.36 8.85
C LYS A 176 18.91 10.93 9.68
N PRO A 177 20.10 10.34 9.61
CA PRO A 177 21.25 10.82 10.39
C PRO A 177 21.57 12.28 10.15
N GLY A 178 21.76 13.01 11.23
CA GLY A 178 22.15 14.42 11.19
C GLY A 178 20.99 15.43 11.04
N VAL A 179 19.73 14.97 11.10
CA VAL A 179 18.58 15.85 11.14
C VAL A 179 18.04 15.97 12.59
N GLU A 180 17.50 17.12 12.91
CA GLU A 180 16.80 17.36 14.18
C GLU A 180 15.40 16.79 14.16
N ALA A 181 14.80 16.55 15.33
CA ALA A 181 13.41 16.07 15.45
C ALA A 181 12.42 17.05 14.79
N SER A 182 12.66 18.34 14.88
CA SER A 182 11.98 19.36 14.08
C SER A 182 12.75 20.68 14.09
N GLU A 183 12.75 21.37 12.95
CA GLU A 183 13.24 22.76 12.82
C GLU A 183 12.21 23.80 13.29
N GLN A 184 10.97 23.37 13.52
CA GLN A 184 9.86 24.21 13.95
C GLN A 184 9.40 23.79 15.33
N GLU A 185 9.18 24.76 16.21
CA GLU A 185 8.47 24.53 17.45
C GLU A 185 6.98 24.37 17.19
N PHE A 186 6.36 23.38 17.80
CA PHE A 186 4.91 23.18 17.80
C PHE A 186 4.45 22.52 19.09
N ASN A 187 3.19 22.76 19.42
CA ASN A 187 2.57 22.22 20.61
C ASN A 187 1.08 22.03 20.33
N ILE A 188 0.71 20.80 19.95
CA ILE A 188 -0.62 20.50 19.43
C ILE A 188 -1.27 19.33 20.17
N THR A 189 -2.58 19.26 20.09
CA THR A 189 -3.32 18.05 20.44
C THR A 189 -3.95 17.50 19.16
N VAL A 190 -3.68 16.24 18.85
CA VAL A 190 -4.21 15.58 17.66
C VAL A 190 -5.73 15.49 17.75
N PRO A 191 -6.49 16.01 16.79
CA PRO A 191 -7.95 15.95 16.80
C PRO A 191 -8.46 14.50 16.78
N SER A 192 -9.68 14.30 17.29
CA SER A 192 -10.34 13.00 17.23
C SER A 192 -10.51 12.55 15.77
N GLY A 193 -10.21 11.29 15.48
CA GLY A 193 -10.31 10.71 14.13
C GLY A 193 -9.21 11.16 13.16
N SER A 194 -8.12 11.77 13.67
CA SER A 194 -7.00 12.23 12.84
C SER A 194 -5.66 11.74 13.39
N LEU A 195 -4.62 11.84 12.56
CA LEU A 195 -3.25 11.45 12.86
C LEU A 195 -2.31 12.64 12.69
N TRP A 196 -1.30 12.75 13.53
CA TRP A 196 -0.17 13.63 13.31
C TRP A 196 0.96 12.82 12.67
N VAL A 197 1.35 13.20 11.45
CA VAL A 197 2.32 12.44 10.66
C VAL A 197 3.53 13.28 10.33
N MET A 198 4.71 12.66 10.33
CA MET A 198 5.98 13.32 9.99
C MET A 198 6.82 12.43 9.08
N GLY A 199 7.67 13.05 8.25
CA GLY A 199 8.64 12.30 7.47
C GLY A 199 9.88 11.93 8.30
N ASP A 200 10.54 10.83 7.97
CA ASP A 200 11.78 10.41 8.64
C ASP A 200 12.97 11.32 8.25
N ASN A 201 12.91 11.93 7.05
CA ASN A 201 13.79 13.04 6.65
C ASN A 201 13.16 14.39 7.06
N ARG A 202 13.27 14.74 8.34
CA ARG A 202 12.65 15.92 8.94
C ARG A 202 12.94 17.24 8.25
N SER A 203 14.14 17.40 7.70
CA SER A 203 14.57 18.62 7.02
C SER A 203 14.05 18.75 5.58
N ASP A 204 13.50 17.65 5.00
CA ASP A 204 12.97 17.63 3.63
C ASP A 204 11.62 16.89 3.58
N SER A 205 10.71 17.31 4.44
CA SER A 205 9.36 16.71 4.53
C SER A 205 8.31 17.77 4.73
N SER A 206 7.50 18.00 3.69
CA SER A 206 6.25 18.75 3.82
C SER A 206 5.21 17.83 4.46
N ASP A 207 5.07 17.93 5.79
CA ASP A 207 4.22 17.06 6.60
C ASP A 207 3.31 17.89 7.53
N SER A 208 2.72 17.26 8.54
CA SER A 208 1.79 17.88 9.49
C SER A 208 2.27 19.22 10.04
N ARG A 209 3.57 19.36 10.30
CA ARG A 209 4.18 20.59 10.85
C ARG A 209 4.02 21.80 9.94
N PHE A 210 4.14 21.58 8.61
CA PHE A 210 4.10 22.64 7.61
C PHE A 210 2.68 23.01 7.20
N HIS A 211 1.71 22.12 7.46
CA HIS A 211 0.31 22.30 7.07
C HIS A 211 -0.59 22.74 8.24
N ASP A 212 0.01 23.07 9.40
CA ASP A 212 -0.72 23.58 10.57
C ASP A 212 -0.37 25.04 10.91
N PRO A 213 -0.73 26.01 10.05
CA PRO A 213 -0.39 27.42 10.27
C PRO A 213 -1.01 28.02 11.54
N GLY A 214 -2.03 27.37 12.11
CA GLY A 214 -2.67 27.76 13.36
C GLY A 214 -1.99 27.23 14.61
N GLY A 215 -1.13 26.24 14.50
CA GLY A 215 -0.45 25.59 15.63
C GLY A 215 -1.39 24.86 16.59
N THR A 216 -2.59 24.47 16.11
CA THR A 216 -3.63 23.81 16.91
C THR A 216 -3.71 22.31 16.68
N GLY A 217 -3.09 21.83 15.63
CA GLY A 217 -3.17 20.44 15.14
C GLY A 217 -4.32 20.19 14.16
N ASP A 218 -5.28 21.11 14.03
CA ASP A 218 -6.51 20.87 13.26
C ASP A 218 -6.27 20.73 11.76
N LYS A 219 -5.43 21.59 11.18
CA LYS A 219 -5.19 21.61 9.74
C LYS A 219 -4.04 20.69 9.31
N GLY A 220 -3.06 20.52 10.18
CA GLY A 220 -1.90 19.68 9.93
C GLY A 220 -2.17 18.19 10.20
N SER A 221 -3.28 17.83 10.82
CA SER A 221 -3.61 16.42 11.08
C SER A 221 -4.31 15.78 9.89
N VAL A 222 -3.96 14.53 9.63
CA VAL A 222 -4.52 13.72 8.54
C VAL A 222 -5.73 12.95 9.05
N PRO A 223 -6.93 13.12 8.49
CA PRO A 223 -8.09 12.30 8.80
C PRO A 223 -7.83 10.80 8.55
N ILE A 224 -8.23 9.94 9.48
CA ILE A 224 -7.99 8.48 9.38
C ILE A 224 -8.71 7.87 8.18
N ASP A 225 -9.83 8.43 7.75
CA ASP A 225 -10.59 7.98 6.57
C ASP A 225 -9.86 8.23 5.23
N LEU A 226 -8.85 9.10 5.20
CA LEU A 226 -7.97 9.28 4.06
C LEU A 226 -6.80 8.28 4.03
N VAL A 227 -6.62 7.48 5.07
CA VAL A 227 -5.53 6.49 5.13
C VAL A 227 -5.88 5.29 4.26
N VAL A 228 -5.10 5.09 3.19
CA VAL A 228 -5.21 3.95 2.27
C VAL A 228 -4.74 2.66 2.95
N GLY A 229 -3.67 2.75 3.76
CA GLY A 229 -3.15 1.61 4.49
C GLY A 229 -1.75 1.82 5.08
N ARG A 230 -1.24 0.75 5.71
CA ARG A 230 0.08 0.69 6.31
C ARG A 230 1.10 0.08 5.35
N ALA A 231 2.22 0.75 5.10
CA ALA A 231 3.35 0.20 4.37
C ALA A 231 4.04 -0.89 5.20
N VAL A 232 4.23 -2.08 4.63
CA VAL A 232 4.71 -3.26 5.36
C VAL A 232 6.03 -3.82 4.85
N VAL A 233 6.31 -3.64 3.56
CA VAL A 233 7.52 -4.19 2.94
C VAL A 233 7.93 -3.38 1.71
N THR A 234 9.24 -3.15 1.54
CA THR A 234 9.83 -2.70 0.29
C THR A 234 10.13 -3.93 -0.56
N VAL A 235 9.61 -3.96 -1.80
CA VAL A 235 9.72 -5.11 -2.71
C VAL A 235 10.62 -4.84 -3.92
N TRP A 236 10.99 -3.61 -4.15
CA TRP A 236 11.86 -3.18 -5.24
C TRP A 236 12.63 -1.91 -4.85
N PRO A 237 13.93 -1.82 -5.21
CA PRO A 237 14.73 -2.82 -5.93
C PRO A 237 15.02 -4.05 -5.07
N PHE A 238 15.36 -5.19 -5.68
CA PHE A 238 15.50 -6.47 -4.97
C PHE A 238 16.62 -6.50 -3.94
N ASP A 239 17.68 -5.73 -4.14
CA ASP A 239 18.80 -5.56 -3.21
C ASP A 239 18.42 -4.78 -1.95
N ARG A 240 17.27 -4.10 -1.97
CA ARG A 240 16.71 -3.34 -0.86
C ARG A 240 15.40 -3.92 -0.29
N MET A 241 15.07 -5.15 -0.69
CA MET A 241 13.87 -5.81 -0.18
C MET A 241 13.99 -6.01 1.34
N THR A 242 13.07 -5.37 2.09
CA THR A 242 13.06 -5.44 3.55
C THR A 242 11.66 -5.18 4.11
N THR A 243 11.38 -5.70 5.28
CA THR A 243 10.17 -5.36 6.04
C THR A 243 10.33 -3.98 6.68
N LEU A 244 9.27 -3.19 6.66
CA LEU A 244 9.24 -1.87 7.28
C LEU A 244 8.87 -2.00 8.76
N SER A 245 9.73 -1.50 9.64
CA SER A 245 9.50 -1.49 11.09
C SER A 245 8.66 -0.30 11.50
N ASP A 246 7.74 -0.51 12.43
CA ASP A 246 7.01 0.53 13.13
C ASP A 246 7.82 1.14 14.28
N HIS A 247 8.98 0.57 14.62
CA HIS A 247 9.80 0.99 15.74
C HIS A 247 8.99 1.19 17.03
N SER A 248 8.10 0.25 17.32
CA SER A 248 7.20 0.33 18.48
C SER A 248 7.93 0.44 19.81
N GLU A 249 9.19 0.00 19.86
CA GLU A 249 10.08 0.18 21.01
C GLU A 249 10.31 1.66 21.35
N VAL A 250 10.37 2.54 20.35
CA VAL A 250 10.56 3.99 20.52
C VAL A 250 9.39 4.63 21.27
N PHE A 251 8.19 4.09 21.09
CA PHE A 251 6.95 4.61 21.70
C PHE A 251 6.46 3.82 22.90
N SER A 252 7.24 2.85 23.38
CA SER A 252 6.82 1.92 24.44
C SER A 252 6.54 2.57 25.77
N GLU A 253 7.18 3.70 26.09
CA GLU A 253 7.02 4.45 27.32
C GLU A 253 5.98 5.56 27.20
N VAL A 254 5.50 5.84 25.97
CA VAL A 254 4.51 6.90 25.74
C VAL A 254 3.14 6.47 26.27
N PRO A 255 2.59 7.17 27.25
CA PRO A 255 1.30 6.85 27.83
C PRO A 255 0.17 7.09 26.80
N ASP A 256 -0.97 6.42 26.99
CA ASP A 256 -2.15 6.64 26.16
C ASP A 256 -2.72 8.04 26.38
N ALA A 257 -3.37 8.57 25.33
CA ALA A 257 -4.00 9.86 25.35
C ALA A 257 -4.98 9.99 26.55
N GLY A 258 -4.79 10.99 27.38
CA GLY A 258 -5.65 11.25 28.53
C GLY A 258 -5.29 10.52 29.82
N SER A 259 -4.30 9.62 29.82
CA SER A 259 -3.84 8.95 31.06
C SER A 259 -3.20 9.93 32.05
N ASN A 260 -2.62 11.04 31.60
CA ASN A 260 -2.01 12.08 32.41
C ASN A 260 -3.00 13.05 33.11
N ARG A 261 -4.31 12.92 32.86
CA ARG A 261 -5.29 13.80 33.57
C ARG A 261 -5.44 13.52 35.06
N SER A 262 -4.79 12.49 35.60
CA SER A 262 -4.85 12.10 37.02
C SER A 262 -3.70 12.66 37.88
N LEU A 263 -2.69 13.30 37.29
CA LEU A 263 -1.69 14.01 38.06
C LEU A 263 -2.25 15.41 38.40
N GLY A 264 -2.90 15.52 39.56
CA GLY A 264 -3.38 16.80 40.11
C GLY A 264 -2.26 17.84 40.21
N PRO A 265 -2.60 19.14 40.34
CA PRO A 265 -1.62 20.20 40.41
C PRO A 265 -0.60 19.93 41.54
N PRO A 266 0.68 20.25 41.33
CA PRO A 266 1.71 20.03 42.34
C PRO A 266 1.27 20.70 43.64
N ALA A 267 1.38 19.95 44.73
CA ALA A 267 1.06 20.45 46.07
C ALA A 267 1.84 21.75 46.32
N ARG A 268 1.13 22.85 46.61
CA ARG A 268 1.76 24.09 47.00
C ARG A 268 2.59 23.83 48.25
N GLU A 269 3.88 24.06 48.18
CA GLU A 269 4.74 24.07 49.34
C GLU A 269 4.18 25.09 50.35
N PRO A 270 4.07 24.75 51.66
CA PRO A 270 3.64 25.69 52.68
C PRO A 270 4.73 26.75 52.87
N HIS A 271 4.40 27.99 52.57
CA HIS A 271 5.22 29.12 52.99
C HIS A 271 5.27 29.13 54.53
N THR A 272 6.39 28.75 55.10
CA THR A 272 6.71 29.00 56.49
C THR A 272 7.11 30.46 56.63
N SER A 273 6.31 31.19 57.40
CA SER A 273 6.58 32.58 57.88
C SER A 273 7.69 32.61 58.92
#